data_25b2885ff8a284273399fb4bd4d1b5b1
#
_entry.id   25b2885ff8a284273399fb4bd4d1b5b1
#
_cell.length_a   1.000
_cell.length_b   1.000
_cell.length_c   1.000
_cell.angle_alpha   90.00
_cell.angle_beta   90.00
_cell.angle_gamma   90.00
#
_symmetry.space_group_name_H-M   'P 1'
#
loop_
_entity.id
_entity.type
_entity.pdbx_description
1 polymer ?
#
loop_
_entity_poly.entity_id
_entity_poly.type
_entity_poly.pdbx_seq_one_letter_code
_entity_poly.pdbx_strand_id
1 'polypeptide(L)'
;MTILERTFIRRGHPRWLILGMVGAIWALYFLWLHDWASALVAIFVSGILGTLLTGRMSEERLAQTTLGKIMLLHLHPVNLSLQVAGFALLVYSVWIHSSMYIMVAISAILIGHMCGWNKVSEAL
;
A
#
# COMPACT_ATOMS: atom_id res chain seq x y z
N MET A 1 10.19 13.27 13.15
CA MET A 1 9.54 12.27 12.28
C MET A 1 10.43 11.04 12.16
N THR A 2 9.88 9.86 12.38
CA THR A 2 10.63 8.59 12.31
C THR A 2 10.88 8.19 10.85
N ILE A 3 11.82 7.25 10.64
CA ILE A 3 12.13 6.73 9.29
C ILE A 3 10.89 6.06 8.68
N LEU A 4 10.12 5.33 9.47
CA LEU A 4 8.88 4.69 9.01
C LEU A 4 7.84 5.72 8.57
N GLU A 5 7.64 6.78 9.34
CA GLU A 5 6.71 7.86 8.99
C GLU A 5 7.12 8.53 7.69
N ARG A 6 8.39 8.82 7.51
CA ARG A 6 8.92 9.40 6.27
C ARG A 6 8.67 8.50 5.05
N THR A 7 8.91 7.21 5.21
CA THR A 7 8.68 6.23 4.14
C THR A 7 7.22 6.18 3.72
N PHE A 8 6.30 6.11 4.69
CA PHE A 8 4.88 6.07 4.40
C PHE A 8 4.36 7.37 3.79
N ILE A 9 4.83 8.53 4.27
CA ILE A 9 4.44 9.83 3.73
C ILE A 9 4.86 9.98 2.27
N ARG A 10 6.05 9.55 1.91
CA ARG A 10 6.53 9.59 0.52
C ARG A 10 5.62 8.80 -0.42
N ARG A 11 5.10 7.67 0.03
CA ARG A 11 4.14 6.86 -0.73
C ARG A 11 2.78 7.55 -0.91
N GLY A 12 2.46 8.54 -0.11
CA GLY A 12 1.27 9.37 -0.27
C GLY A 12 1.34 10.39 -1.39
N HIS A 13 2.51 10.59 -2.03
CA HIS A 13 2.63 11.45 -3.20
C HIS A 13 1.82 10.86 -4.35
N PRO A 14 0.99 11.66 -5.07
CA PRO A 14 0.11 11.12 -6.12
C PRO A 14 0.82 10.27 -7.17
N ARG A 15 1.98 10.69 -7.62
CA ARG A 15 2.77 9.93 -8.62
C ARG A 15 3.23 8.59 -8.08
N TRP A 16 3.72 8.57 -6.84
CA TRP A 16 4.14 7.35 -6.16
C TRP A 16 2.96 6.38 -5.97
N LEU A 17 1.81 6.93 -5.55
CA LEU A 17 0.61 6.16 -5.29
C LEU A 17 0.11 5.48 -6.57
N ILE A 18 0.03 6.23 -7.69
CA ILE A 18 -0.41 5.70 -8.97
C ILE A 18 0.53 4.60 -9.46
N LEU A 19 1.85 4.84 -9.44
CA LEU A 19 2.84 3.84 -9.86
C LEU A 19 2.83 2.61 -8.96
N GLY A 20 2.68 2.79 -7.65
CA GLY A 20 2.57 1.70 -6.69
C GLY A 20 1.35 0.83 -6.95
N MET A 21 0.19 1.44 -7.23
CA MET A 21 -1.04 0.72 -7.56
C MET A 21 -0.92 -0.06 -8.87
N VAL A 22 -0.39 0.55 -9.91
CA VAL A 22 -0.16 -0.11 -11.20
C VAL A 22 0.80 -1.28 -11.03
N GLY A 23 1.92 -1.09 -10.31
CA GLY A 23 2.88 -2.13 -10.03
C GLY A 23 2.28 -3.28 -9.22
N ALA A 24 1.45 -2.98 -8.23
CA ALA A 24 0.77 -4.00 -7.42
C ALA A 24 -0.20 -4.83 -8.26
N ILE A 25 -0.99 -4.20 -9.12
CA ILE A 25 -1.93 -4.89 -10.02
C ILE A 25 -1.17 -5.81 -10.98
N TRP A 26 -0.08 -5.33 -11.56
CA TRP A 26 0.75 -6.15 -12.46
C TRP A 26 1.42 -7.31 -11.72
N ALA A 27 1.91 -7.06 -10.51
CA ALA A 27 2.48 -8.10 -9.69
C ALA A 27 1.46 -9.20 -9.35
N LEU A 28 0.24 -8.82 -8.98
CA LEU A 28 -0.84 -9.77 -8.72
C LEU A 28 -1.23 -10.56 -9.97
N TYR A 29 -1.24 -9.92 -11.13
CA TYR A 29 -1.49 -10.59 -12.40
C TYR A 29 -0.43 -11.67 -12.68
N PHE A 30 0.86 -11.37 -12.51
CA PHE A 30 1.92 -12.34 -12.68
C PHE A 30 1.86 -13.46 -11.63
N LEU A 31 1.47 -13.16 -10.40
CA LEU A 31 1.24 -14.18 -9.38
C LEU A 31 0.10 -15.12 -9.76
N TRP A 32 -0.95 -14.58 -10.37
CA TRP A 32 -2.05 -15.38 -10.90
C TRP A 32 -1.56 -16.37 -11.97
N LEU A 33 -0.59 -15.97 -12.77
CA LEU A 33 0.07 -16.80 -13.77
C LEU A 33 1.19 -17.70 -13.21
N HIS A 34 1.39 -17.72 -11.89
CA HIS A 34 2.47 -18.42 -11.22
C HIS A 34 3.88 -17.97 -11.66
N ASP A 35 4.02 -16.71 -12.06
CA ASP A 35 5.29 -16.10 -12.45
C ASP A 35 5.76 -15.13 -11.37
N TRP A 36 6.32 -15.67 -10.29
CA TRP A 36 6.79 -14.86 -9.16
C TRP A 36 7.99 -13.97 -9.52
N ALA A 37 8.83 -14.40 -10.48
CA ALA A 37 9.97 -13.60 -10.90
C ALA A 37 9.52 -12.30 -11.58
N SER A 38 8.57 -12.39 -12.52
CA SER A 38 7.99 -11.19 -13.16
C SER A 38 7.22 -10.33 -12.18
N ALA A 39 6.54 -10.93 -11.19
CA ALA A 39 5.88 -10.17 -10.13
C ALA A 39 6.87 -9.33 -9.32
N LEU A 40 8.01 -9.90 -8.94
CA LEU A 40 9.07 -9.16 -8.25
C LEU A 40 9.65 -8.04 -9.11
N VAL A 41 9.90 -8.31 -10.39
CA VAL A 41 10.38 -7.28 -11.33
C VAL A 41 9.38 -6.13 -11.43
N ALA A 42 8.08 -6.41 -11.52
CA ALA A 42 7.05 -5.39 -11.56
C ALA A 42 7.07 -4.49 -10.31
N ILE A 43 7.22 -5.07 -9.13
CA ILE A 43 7.32 -4.33 -7.87
C ILE A 43 8.58 -3.45 -7.84
N PHE A 44 9.74 -4.00 -8.20
CA PHE A 44 11.00 -3.25 -8.19
C PHE A 44 10.99 -2.11 -9.21
N VAL A 45 10.52 -2.36 -10.44
CA VAL A 45 10.44 -1.34 -11.49
C VAL A 45 9.50 -0.21 -11.06
N SER A 46 8.33 -0.52 -10.53
CA SER A 46 7.39 0.49 -10.06
C SER A 46 7.95 1.31 -8.89
N GLY A 47 8.69 0.66 -7.98
CA GLY A 47 9.37 1.33 -6.87
C GLY A 47 10.45 2.30 -7.34
N ILE A 48 11.29 1.87 -8.29
CA ILE A 48 12.36 2.70 -8.87
C ILE A 48 11.75 3.89 -9.62
N LEU A 49 10.75 3.66 -10.48
CA LEU A 49 10.08 4.73 -11.21
C LEU A 49 9.38 5.71 -10.28
N GLY A 50 8.72 5.21 -9.23
CA GLY A 50 8.10 6.04 -8.21
C GLY A 50 9.11 6.96 -7.53
N THR A 51 10.26 6.43 -7.14
CA THR A 51 11.33 7.20 -6.52
C THR A 51 11.90 8.26 -7.47
N LEU A 52 12.13 7.91 -8.74
CA LEU A 52 12.66 8.85 -9.73
C LEU A 52 11.68 9.96 -10.11
N LEU A 53 10.40 9.62 -10.26
CA LEU A 53 9.38 10.57 -10.72
C LEU A 53 8.86 11.48 -9.62
N THR A 54 8.99 11.12 -8.35
CA THR A 54 8.59 12.00 -7.25
C THR A 54 9.60 13.12 -6.99
N GLY A 55 10.87 12.94 -7.39
CA GLY A 55 11.91 13.95 -7.24
C GLY A 55 12.13 14.38 -5.79
N ARG A 56 12.48 15.64 -5.61
CA ARG A 56 12.62 16.24 -4.28
C ARG A 56 11.25 16.65 -3.77
N MET A 57 10.90 16.20 -2.56
CA MET A 57 9.63 16.53 -1.92
C MET A 57 9.86 16.95 -0.47
N SER A 58 9.02 17.85 0.02
CA SER A 58 8.97 18.18 1.43
C SER A 58 8.05 17.18 2.14
N GLU A 59 8.62 16.36 3.02
CA GLU A 59 7.87 15.37 3.81
C GLU A 59 6.90 16.07 4.78
N GLU A 60 7.30 17.21 5.33
CA GLU A 60 6.48 18.02 6.22
C GLU A 60 5.24 18.57 5.49
N ARG A 61 5.37 19.01 4.25
CA ARG A 61 4.23 19.44 3.43
C ARG A 61 3.29 18.29 3.14
N LEU A 62 3.83 17.13 2.77
CA LEU A 62 3.02 15.95 2.51
C LEU A 62 2.26 15.48 3.75
N ALA A 63 2.86 15.58 4.94
CA ALA A 63 2.21 15.22 6.19
C ALA A 63 0.98 16.07 6.50
N GLN A 64 0.90 17.28 5.96
CA GLN A 64 -0.24 18.19 6.15
C GLN A 64 -1.36 17.94 5.12
N THR A 65 -1.10 17.19 4.06
CA THR A 65 -2.12 16.84 3.07
C THR A 65 -3.03 15.73 3.59
N THR A 66 -4.23 15.64 3.03
CA THR A 66 -5.19 14.55 3.35
C THR A 66 -4.57 13.18 3.09
N LEU A 67 -3.90 13.00 1.95
CA LEU A 67 -3.24 11.74 1.61
C LEU A 67 -2.12 11.40 2.59
N GLY A 68 -1.30 12.39 2.99
CA GLY A 68 -0.25 12.19 3.97
C GLY A 68 -0.79 11.76 5.33
N LYS A 69 -1.88 12.36 5.79
CA LYS A 69 -2.56 11.98 7.02
C LYS A 69 -3.11 10.55 6.95
N ILE A 70 -3.73 10.18 5.84
CA ILE A 70 -4.20 8.81 5.61
C ILE A 70 -3.05 7.82 5.64
N MET A 71 -1.93 8.15 5.00
CA MET A 71 -0.75 7.28 5.00
C MET A 71 -0.17 7.08 6.40
N LEU A 72 -0.17 8.11 7.24
CA LEU A 72 0.29 8.00 8.62
C LEU A 72 -0.59 7.07 9.46
N LEU A 73 -1.86 6.93 9.13
CA LEU A 73 -2.76 5.99 9.82
C LEU A 73 -2.38 4.53 9.60
N HIS A 74 -1.69 4.22 8.51
CA HIS A 74 -1.19 2.86 8.27
C HIS A 74 -0.19 2.41 9.35
N LEU A 75 0.37 3.35 10.12
CA LEU A 75 1.25 3.04 11.25
C LEU A 75 0.51 2.71 12.54
N HIS A 76 -0.82 2.86 12.58
CA HIS A 76 -1.61 2.41 13.72
C HIS A 76 -1.50 0.89 13.87
N PRO A 77 -1.21 0.34 15.09
CA PRO A 77 -0.91 -1.08 15.25
C PRO A 77 -1.98 -2.02 14.69
N VAL A 78 -3.25 -1.72 14.94
CA VAL A 78 -4.37 -2.55 14.46
C VAL A 78 -4.48 -2.47 12.94
N ASN A 79 -4.44 -1.27 12.39
CA ASN A 79 -4.50 -1.06 10.94
C ASN A 79 -3.31 -1.71 10.24
N LEU A 80 -2.09 -1.50 10.75
CA LEU A 80 -0.88 -2.08 10.17
C LEU A 80 -0.94 -3.61 10.17
N SER A 81 -1.37 -4.22 11.29
CA SER A 81 -1.49 -5.67 11.41
C SER A 81 -2.50 -6.23 10.40
N LEU A 82 -3.67 -5.61 10.28
CA LEU A 82 -4.70 -6.03 9.31
C LEU A 82 -4.25 -5.83 7.87
N GLN A 83 -3.54 -4.75 7.56
CA GLN A 83 -2.99 -4.51 6.22
C GLN A 83 -1.96 -5.57 5.83
N VAL A 84 -1.01 -5.87 6.71
CA VAL A 84 0.04 -6.87 6.46
C VAL A 84 -0.58 -8.26 6.31
N ALA A 85 -1.46 -8.66 7.23
CA ALA A 85 -2.13 -9.95 7.19
C ALA A 85 -3.03 -10.09 5.95
N GLY A 86 -3.81 -9.06 5.65
CA GLY A 86 -4.70 -9.04 4.49
C GLY A 86 -3.91 -9.09 3.18
N PHE A 87 -2.81 -8.35 3.07
CA PHE A 87 -1.98 -8.36 1.86
C PHE A 87 -1.27 -9.71 1.68
N ALA A 88 -0.75 -10.30 2.75
CA ALA A 88 -0.14 -11.64 2.68
C ALA A 88 -1.16 -12.69 2.26
N LEU A 89 -2.37 -12.64 2.79
CA LEU A 89 -3.45 -13.53 2.39
C LEU A 89 -3.86 -13.29 0.94
N LEU A 90 -3.89 -12.03 0.48
CA LEU A 90 -4.18 -11.69 -0.91
C LEU A 90 -3.16 -12.31 -1.86
N VAL A 91 -1.87 -12.20 -1.58
CA VAL A 91 -0.80 -12.81 -2.38
C VAL A 91 -0.98 -14.32 -2.45
N TYR A 92 -1.21 -14.96 -1.31
CA TYR A 92 -1.44 -16.41 -1.24
C TYR A 92 -2.69 -16.82 -2.01
N SER A 93 -3.80 -16.11 -1.84
CA SER A 93 -5.07 -16.44 -2.48
C SER A 93 -5.04 -16.26 -4.00
N VAL A 94 -4.31 -15.27 -4.50
CA VAL A 94 -4.07 -15.09 -5.94
C VAL A 94 -3.24 -16.23 -6.47
N TRP A 95 -2.21 -16.66 -5.75
CA TRP A 95 -1.35 -17.78 -6.14
C TRP A 95 -2.13 -19.10 -6.28
N ILE A 96 -3.05 -19.38 -5.35
CA ILE A 96 -3.87 -20.60 -5.37
C ILE A 96 -5.18 -20.46 -6.15
N HIS A 97 -5.45 -19.30 -6.75
CA HIS A 97 -6.68 -19.00 -7.49
C HIS A 97 -7.98 -19.17 -6.66
N SER A 98 -7.95 -18.83 -5.37
CA SER A 98 -9.11 -18.94 -4.49
C SER A 98 -9.88 -17.64 -4.41
N SER A 99 -11.04 -17.56 -5.07
CA SER A 99 -11.91 -16.38 -5.02
C SER A 99 -12.39 -16.08 -3.60
N MET A 100 -12.69 -17.11 -2.81
CA MET A 100 -13.14 -16.94 -1.43
C MET A 100 -12.08 -16.27 -0.57
N TYR A 101 -10.83 -16.73 -0.64
CA TYR A 101 -9.74 -16.14 0.11
C TYR A 101 -9.36 -14.74 -0.39
N ILE A 102 -9.50 -14.48 -1.68
CA ILE A 102 -9.33 -13.12 -2.23
C ILE A 102 -10.34 -12.17 -1.58
N MET A 103 -11.62 -12.57 -1.49
CA MET A 103 -12.65 -11.75 -0.85
C MET A 103 -12.37 -11.53 0.63
N VAL A 104 -11.93 -12.56 1.35
CA VAL A 104 -11.55 -12.45 2.76
C VAL A 104 -10.38 -11.48 2.93
N ALA A 105 -9.36 -11.59 2.08
CA ALA A 105 -8.18 -10.71 2.12
C ALA A 105 -8.57 -9.25 1.88
N ILE A 106 -9.37 -8.97 0.87
CA ILE A 106 -9.85 -7.62 0.56
C ILE A 106 -10.68 -7.08 1.72
N SER A 107 -11.55 -7.90 2.32
CA SER A 107 -12.35 -7.50 3.48
C SER A 107 -11.47 -7.13 4.68
N ALA A 108 -10.41 -7.89 4.94
CA ALA A 108 -9.46 -7.59 6.02
C ALA A 108 -8.75 -6.25 5.78
N ILE A 109 -8.34 -5.98 4.55
CA ILE A 109 -7.70 -4.71 4.17
C ILE A 109 -8.67 -3.54 4.39
N LEU A 110 -9.92 -3.66 3.97
CA LEU A 110 -10.94 -2.63 4.14
C LEU A 110 -11.24 -2.37 5.62
N ILE A 111 -11.39 -3.43 6.42
CA ILE A 111 -11.60 -3.31 7.86
C ILE A 111 -10.42 -2.60 8.53
N GLY A 112 -9.20 -2.91 8.13
CA GLY A 112 -8.01 -2.23 8.60
C GLY A 112 -8.05 -0.73 8.36
N HIS A 113 -8.47 -0.28 7.18
CA HIS A 113 -8.64 1.13 6.88
C HIS A 113 -9.74 1.77 7.74
N MET A 114 -10.84 1.08 7.99
CA MET A 114 -11.93 1.60 8.82
C MET A 114 -11.51 1.79 10.27
N CYS A 115 -10.66 0.94 10.82
CA CYS A 115 -10.20 1.04 12.20
C CYS A 115 -9.45 2.35 12.51
N GLY A 116 -8.81 2.94 11.50
CA GLY A 116 -8.09 4.21 11.66
C GLY A 116 -8.91 5.44 11.29
N TRP A 117 -10.11 5.27 10.76
CA TRP A 117 -10.89 6.36 10.16
C TRP A 117 -11.24 7.48 11.13
N ASN A 118 -11.56 7.16 12.38
CA ASN A 118 -11.89 8.16 13.40
C ASN A 118 -10.74 9.13 13.62
N LYS A 119 -9.50 8.65 13.61
CA LYS A 119 -8.32 9.50 13.75
C LYS A 119 -8.10 10.39 12.53
N VAL A 120 -8.45 9.93 11.34
CA VAL A 120 -8.40 10.75 10.12
C VAL A 120 -9.42 11.88 10.21
N SER A 121 -10.66 11.58 10.57
CA SER A 121 -11.72 12.60 10.65
C SER A 121 -11.42 13.66 11.69
N GLU A 122 -10.78 13.32 12.79
CA GLU A 122 -10.30 14.28 13.80
C GLU A 122 -9.15 15.15 13.26
N ALA A 123 -8.29 14.60 12.39
CA ALA A 123 -7.15 15.31 11.82
C ALA A 123 -7.53 16.18 10.61
N LEU A 124 -8.64 15.89 9.95
CA LEU A 124 -9.15 16.66 8.82
C LEU A 124 -10.03 17.82 9.31
#